data_b56941c8208801873b85b9ef486f4bb2
#
_entry.id   b56941c8208801873b85b9ef486f4bb2
#
_cell.length_a   1.000
_cell.length_b   1.000
_cell.length_c   1.000
_cell.angle_alpha   90.00
_cell.angle_beta   90.00
_cell.angle_gamma   90.00
#
_symmetry.space_group_name_H-M   'P 1'
#
loop_
_entity.id
_entity.type
_entity.pdbx_description
1 polymer ?
#
loop_
_entity_poly.entity_id
_entity_poly.type
_entity_poly.pdbx_seq_one_letter_code
_entity_poly.pdbx_strand_id
1 'polypeptide(L)'
;MFTITVNDIERIFQDYGIYEHCAGFSELQRYHYEEDDPDSKEVRLIVKAETNSGSAVVIRFKNEADVTLDTVTAQSKFAVLLAENGIETPKIYHANGQYARWYQISGYKVIVTVEDFVGGELKEVDTKTAEQTGRLLARMHNVSETNDFHVQNDVLFHPLKRNDLFSFEDFAVHKEYLKSVHADLYHKIVLGYSHLLEKVRFFENEPQYAVQGDISDCNLYRNAYGTIGVFDFNRCGDNVLYYDAVMQAVFEARLMIYPKEIAKAPEAVILPAFLTGYHQERPFTDRQIEVFPYLYALISAFWLFDMRWSEHSLANAIEQADADAVLNWMKEICNRMAYLPSMPL
;
A
#
# COMPACT_ATOMS: atom_id res chain seq x y z
N MET A 1 14.92 -13.36 -20.30
CA MET A 1 13.97 -13.62 -19.17
C MET A 1 14.71 -14.22 -17.98
N PHE A 2 14.48 -13.75 -16.77
CA PHE A 2 15.03 -14.30 -15.53
C PHE A 2 14.40 -15.66 -15.21
N THR A 3 15.23 -16.68 -14.96
CA THR A 3 14.79 -18.04 -14.61
C THR A 3 15.54 -18.55 -13.40
N ILE A 4 14.90 -19.43 -12.64
CA ILE A 4 15.48 -20.09 -11.47
C ILE A 4 15.33 -21.60 -11.59
N THR A 5 16.18 -22.33 -10.89
CA THR A 5 16.18 -23.80 -10.81
C THR A 5 16.04 -24.27 -9.36
N VAL A 6 15.73 -25.55 -9.15
CA VAL A 6 15.75 -26.16 -7.81
C VAL A 6 17.12 -26.02 -7.16
N ASN A 7 18.22 -26.12 -7.94
CA ASN A 7 19.57 -25.93 -7.40
C ASN A 7 19.82 -24.48 -6.88
N ASP A 8 19.22 -23.48 -7.52
CA ASP A 8 19.31 -22.09 -7.02
C ASP A 8 18.59 -21.96 -5.69
N ILE A 9 17.41 -22.58 -5.56
CA ILE A 9 16.63 -22.59 -4.30
C ILE A 9 17.38 -23.35 -3.20
N GLU A 10 17.95 -24.52 -3.48
CA GLU A 10 18.75 -25.28 -2.52
C GLU A 10 19.94 -24.46 -1.99
N ARG A 11 20.63 -23.73 -2.86
CA ARG A 11 21.70 -22.81 -2.46
C ARG A 11 21.19 -21.70 -1.55
N ILE A 12 20.03 -21.10 -1.86
CA ILE A 12 19.40 -20.08 -1.04
C ILE A 12 19.00 -20.67 0.31
N PHE A 13 18.39 -21.85 0.34
CA PHE A 13 18.03 -22.56 1.57
C PHE A 13 19.24 -22.73 2.49
N GLN A 14 20.34 -23.26 1.97
CA GLN A 14 21.58 -23.42 2.74
C GLN A 14 22.08 -22.11 3.32
N ASP A 15 22.11 -21.04 2.52
CA ASP A 15 22.57 -19.71 2.95
C ASP A 15 21.68 -19.14 4.05
N TYR A 16 20.37 -19.34 3.99
CA TYR A 16 19.38 -18.85 4.95
C TYR A 16 19.13 -19.80 6.14
N GLY A 17 19.91 -20.88 6.25
CA GLY A 17 19.83 -21.82 7.37
C GLY A 17 18.59 -22.71 7.34
N ILE A 18 18.03 -22.94 6.15
CA ILE A 18 16.95 -23.90 5.91
C ILE A 18 17.61 -25.22 5.53
N TYR A 19 17.65 -26.17 6.47
CA TYR A 19 18.36 -27.45 6.29
C TYR A 19 17.53 -28.53 5.62
N GLU A 20 16.35 -28.21 5.15
CA GLU A 20 15.47 -29.10 4.42
C GLU A 20 15.73 -29.00 2.91
N HIS A 21 15.43 -30.05 2.17
CA HIS A 21 15.55 -30.07 0.72
C HIS A 21 14.29 -29.47 0.07
N CYS A 22 14.48 -28.77 -1.05
CA CYS A 22 13.41 -28.27 -1.88
C CYS A 22 12.72 -29.41 -2.63
N ALA A 23 11.46 -29.68 -2.32
CA ALA A 23 10.62 -30.64 -3.03
C ALA A 23 10.13 -30.11 -4.39
N GLY A 24 10.02 -28.79 -4.52
CA GLY A 24 9.56 -28.10 -5.71
C GLY A 24 9.25 -26.63 -5.43
N PHE A 25 8.94 -25.88 -6.48
CA PHE A 25 8.51 -24.51 -6.34
C PHE A 25 7.45 -24.13 -7.38
N SER A 26 6.68 -23.10 -7.08
CA SER A 26 5.73 -22.47 -8.00
C SER A 26 5.88 -20.95 -7.97
N GLU A 27 5.66 -20.32 -9.11
CA GLU A 27 5.62 -18.87 -9.19
C GLU A 27 4.30 -18.35 -8.58
N LEU A 28 4.41 -17.41 -7.65
CA LEU A 28 3.26 -16.68 -7.09
C LEU A 28 3.00 -15.40 -7.89
N GLN A 29 4.08 -14.71 -8.26
CA GLN A 29 3.99 -13.45 -9.01
C GLN A 29 5.24 -13.26 -9.86
N ARG A 30 5.05 -12.76 -11.09
CA ARG A 30 6.13 -12.35 -12.00
C ARG A 30 5.75 -11.07 -12.71
N TYR A 31 6.71 -10.14 -12.80
CA TYR A 31 6.64 -8.99 -13.69
C TYR A 31 7.53 -9.23 -14.90
N HIS A 32 7.00 -8.97 -16.09
CA HIS A 32 7.66 -9.23 -17.37
C HIS A 32 8.21 -7.91 -17.95
N TYR A 33 9.23 -7.34 -17.30
CA TYR A 33 9.84 -6.08 -17.74
C TYR A 33 10.42 -6.15 -19.15
N GLU A 34 10.82 -7.33 -19.61
CA GLU A 34 11.29 -7.58 -20.97
C GLU A 34 10.21 -7.45 -22.05
N GLU A 35 8.95 -7.38 -21.72
CA GLU A 35 7.87 -7.09 -22.69
C GLU A 35 7.87 -5.62 -23.09
N ASP A 36 8.22 -4.72 -22.15
CA ASP A 36 8.33 -3.28 -22.41
C ASP A 36 9.71 -2.89 -22.92
N ASP A 37 10.77 -3.53 -22.42
CA ASP A 37 12.18 -3.35 -22.81
C ASP A 37 12.88 -4.71 -22.90
N PRO A 38 13.12 -5.24 -24.12
CA PRO A 38 13.76 -6.53 -24.34
C PRO A 38 15.17 -6.67 -23.74
N ASP A 39 15.87 -5.54 -23.53
CA ASP A 39 17.20 -5.49 -22.92
C ASP A 39 17.14 -5.26 -21.40
N SER A 40 15.96 -5.15 -20.83
CA SER A 40 15.77 -4.96 -19.39
C SER A 40 16.42 -6.07 -18.58
N LYS A 41 17.13 -5.66 -17.54
CA LYS A 41 17.68 -6.55 -16.49
C LYS A 41 16.88 -6.45 -15.19
N GLU A 42 15.75 -5.74 -15.22
CA GLU A 42 14.86 -5.67 -14.08
C GLU A 42 14.21 -7.02 -13.79
N VAL A 43 14.06 -7.32 -12.50
CA VAL A 43 13.48 -8.57 -12.02
C VAL A 43 12.58 -8.29 -10.84
N ARG A 44 11.35 -8.78 -10.92
CA ARG A 44 10.45 -8.98 -9.79
C ARG A 44 9.78 -10.33 -9.94
N LEU A 45 10.26 -11.28 -9.15
CA LEU A 45 9.74 -12.65 -9.12
C LEU A 45 9.52 -13.05 -7.66
N ILE A 46 8.36 -13.61 -7.36
CA ILE A 46 8.01 -14.20 -6.07
C ILE A 46 7.65 -15.66 -6.29
N VAL A 47 8.30 -16.54 -5.55
CA VAL A 47 8.03 -17.98 -5.62
C VAL A 47 7.68 -18.53 -4.25
N LYS A 48 6.81 -19.53 -4.24
CA LYS A 48 6.61 -20.44 -3.12
C LYS A 48 7.49 -21.67 -3.36
N ALA A 49 8.41 -21.92 -2.44
CA ALA A 49 9.23 -23.13 -2.44
C ALA A 49 8.77 -24.08 -1.33
N GLU A 50 8.51 -25.33 -1.66
CA GLU A 50 8.03 -26.36 -0.73
C GLU A 50 9.21 -27.24 -0.30
N THR A 51 9.23 -27.61 0.98
CA THR A 51 10.24 -28.51 1.53
C THR A 51 9.74 -29.94 1.56
N ASN A 52 10.65 -30.89 1.69
CA ASN A 52 10.30 -32.33 1.81
C ASN A 52 9.51 -32.66 3.08
N SER A 53 9.53 -31.81 4.11
CA SER A 53 8.71 -31.96 5.31
C SER A 53 7.27 -31.46 5.14
N GLY A 54 6.97 -30.77 4.02
CA GLY A 54 5.68 -30.17 3.74
C GLY A 54 5.55 -28.74 4.25
N SER A 55 6.60 -28.14 4.81
CA SER A 55 6.65 -26.69 5.04
C SER A 55 6.90 -25.93 3.73
N ALA A 56 6.62 -24.63 3.71
CA ALA A 56 6.86 -23.80 2.55
C ALA A 56 7.38 -22.41 2.94
N VAL A 57 8.19 -21.85 2.07
CA VAL A 57 8.69 -20.48 2.20
C VAL A 57 8.40 -19.66 0.94
N VAL A 58 8.34 -18.36 1.11
CA VAL A 58 8.32 -17.39 0.01
C VAL A 58 9.74 -16.89 -0.21
N ILE A 59 10.19 -16.93 -1.46
CA ILE A 59 11.46 -16.35 -1.89
C ILE A 59 11.14 -15.23 -2.87
N ARG A 60 11.66 -14.03 -2.57
CA ARG A 60 11.48 -12.85 -3.43
C ARG A 60 12.81 -12.52 -4.10
N PHE A 61 12.77 -12.35 -5.41
CA PHE A 61 13.90 -11.94 -6.25
C PHE A 61 13.61 -10.54 -6.80
N LYS A 62 14.49 -9.59 -6.53
CA LYS A 62 14.30 -8.18 -6.89
C LYS A 62 15.54 -7.60 -7.56
N ASN A 63 15.34 -6.88 -8.64
CA ASN A 63 16.31 -6.00 -9.28
C ASN A 63 15.53 -4.95 -10.08
N GLU A 64 14.99 -3.96 -9.38
CA GLU A 64 14.24 -2.84 -9.94
C GLU A 64 15.04 -1.55 -9.71
N ALA A 65 14.88 -0.54 -10.57
CA ALA A 65 15.70 0.66 -10.57
C ALA A 65 15.80 1.37 -9.21
N ASP A 66 14.69 1.43 -8.48
CA ASP A 66 14.59 2.16 -7.21
C ASP A 66 14.75 1.25 -5.97
N VAL A 67 15.09 -0.04 -6.17
CA VAL A 67 15.22 -1.02 -5.08
C VAL A 67 16.69 -1.21 -4.70
N THR A 68 17.03 -0.91 -3.46
CA THR A 68 18.38 -1.09 -2.90
C THR A 68 18.42 -2.21 -1.87
N LEU A 69 19.64 -2.78 -1.65
CA LEU A 69 19.84 -3.78 -0.61
C LEU A 69 19.50 -3.23 0.78
N ASP A 70 19.83 -1.95 1.03
CA ASP A 70 19.58 -1.29 2.31
C ASP A 70 18.09 -1.12 2.58
N THR A 71 17.32 -0.68 1.57
CA THR A 71 15.86 -0.57 1.65
C THR A 71 15.22 -1.92 1.95
N VAL A 72 15.56 -2.98 1.18
CA VAL A 72 14.99 -4.31 1.37
C VAL A 72 15.38 -4.91 2.73
N THR A 73 16.60 -4.63 3.19
CA THR A 73 17.05 -5.04 4.53
C THR A 73 16.27 -4.32 5.63
N ALA A 74 16.03 -3.01 5.49
CA ALA A 74 15.25 -2.23 6.45
C ALA A 74 13.78 -2.70 6.51
N GLN A 75 13.16 -2.98 5.36
CA GLN A 75 11.81 -3.55 5.27
C GLN A 75 11.71 -4.90 5.99
N SER A 76 12.68 -5.78 5.79
CA SER A 76 12.74 -7.09 6.49
C SER A 76 12.94 -6.91 8.00
N LYS A 77 13.79 -5.97 8.43
CA LYS A 77 13.99 -5.65 9.85
C LYS A 77 12.73 -5.08 10.49
N PHE A 78 11.94 -4.31 9.76
CA PHE A 78 10.67 -3.81 10.25
C PHE A 78 9.68 -4.96 10.53
N ALA A 79 9.55 -5.90 9.61
CA ALA A 79 8.72 -7.10 9.83
C ALA A 79 9.16 -7.89 11.08
N VAL A 80 10.47 -8.06 11.29
CA VAL A 80 11.02 -8.71 12.48
C VAL A 80 10.72 -7.91 13.76
N LEU A 81 10.92 -6.60 13.74
CA LEU A 81 10.60 -5.72 14.87
C LEU A 81 9.11 -5.84 15.27
N LEU A 82 8.21 -5.86 14.28
CA LEU A 82 6.78 -6.04 14.50
C LEU A 82 6.49 -7.39 15.17
N ALA A 83 7.09 -8.48 14.68
CA ALA A 83 6.95 -9.82 15.25
C ALA A 83 7.44 -9.87 16.70
N GLU A 84 8.60 -9.29 17.02
CA GLU A 84 9.17 -9.21 18.37
C GLU A 84 8.28 -8.41 19.33
N ASN A 85 7.44 -7.52 18.79
CA ASN A 85 6.45 -6.75 19.57
C ASN A 85 5.03 -7.34 19.50
N GLY A 86 4.89 -8.62 19.12
CA GLY A 86 3.63 -9.36 19.16
C GLY A 86 2.64 -9.03 18.05
N ILE A 87 3.11 -8.46 16.94
CA ILE A 87 2.34 -8.34 15.71
C ILE A 87 2.53 -9.63 14.91
N GLU A 88 1.44 -10.23 14.46
CA GLU A 88 1.47 -11.46 13.67
C GLU A 88 2.02 -11.15 12.26
N THR A 89 3.22 -11.68 11.98
CA THR A 89 3.91 -11.58 10.66
C THR A 89 4.55 -12.91 10.32
N PRO A 90 4.82 -13.23 9.04
CA PRO A 90 5.65 -14.38 8.68
C PRO A 90 7.02 -14.29 9.33
N LYS A 91 7.60 -15.42 9.69
CA LYS A 91 9.00 -15.46 10.11
C LYS A 91 9.89 -15.04 8.94
N ILE A 92 10.76 -14.06 9.16
CA ILE A 92 11.77 -13.65 8.19
C ILE A 92 13.07 -14.40 8.47
N TYR A 93 13.61 -15.06 7.47
CA TYR A 93 14.89 -15.76 7.55
C TYR A 93 16.06 -14.80 7.34
N HIS A 94 17.22 -15.17 7.86
CA HIS A 94 18.45 -14.41 7.66
C HIS A 94 19.64 -15.34 7.39
N ALA A 95 20.56 -14.87 6.56
CA ALA A 95 21.82 -15.54 6.26
C ALA A 95 22.95 -14.79 6.98
N ASN A 96 23.50 -15.39 8.05
CA ASN A 96 24.53 -14.76 8.89
C ASN A 96 24.17 -13.33 9.37
N GLY A 97 22.94 -13.13 9.80
CA GLY A 97 22.41 -11.84 10.26
C GLY A 97 21.99 -10.86 9.16
N GLN A 98 22.07 -11.26 7.89
CA GLN A 98 21.60 -10.47 6.74
C GLN A 98 20.23 -10.98 6.27
N TYR A 99 19.21 -10.15 6.35
CA TYR A 99 17.86 -10.49 5.88
C TYR A 99 17.72 -10.44 4.36
N ALA A 100 18.55 -9.65 3.67
CA ALA A 100 18.58 -9.57 2.21
C ALA A 100 20.01 -9.75 1.71
N ARG A 101 20.20 -10.44 0.57
CA ARG A 101 21.51 -10.67 -0.03
C ARG A 101 21.46 -10.62 -1.54
N TRP A 102 22.60 -10.23 -2.15
CA TRP A 102 22.78 -10.31 -3.59
C TRP A 102 23.10 -11.75 -4.03
N TYR A 103 22.44 -12.17 -5.11
CA TYR A 103 22.73 -13.41 -5.83
C TYR A 103 22.95 -13.14 -7.30
N GLN A 104 23.79 -14.00 -7.91
CA GLN A 104 23.94 -14.08 -9.36
C GLN A 104 23.21 -15.33 -9.84
N ILE A 105 22.13 -15.17 -10.60
CA ILE A 105 21.27 -16.27 -11.08
C ILE A 105 20.92 -15.98 -12.54
N SER A 106 21.14 -16.95 -13.43
CA SER A 106 20.77 -16.85 -14.88
C SER A 106 21.29 -15.58 -15.57
N GLY A 107 22.46 -15.07 -15.16
CA GLY A 107 23.04 -13.86 -15.71
C GLY A 107 22.49 -12.55 -15.15
N TYR A 108 21.59 -12.61 -14.18
CA TYR A 108 21.01 -11.46 -13.48
C TYR A 108 21.61 -11.32 -12.08
N LYS A 109 21.78 -10.08 -11.63
CA LYS A 109 22.12 -9.75 -10.25
C LYS A 109 20.84 -9.37 -9.52
N VAL A 110 20.43 -10.14 -8.51
CA VAL A 110 19.16 -9.97 -7.80
C VAL A 110 19.34 -9.94 -6.30
N ILE A 111 18.55 -9.13 -5.61
CA ILE A 111 18.40 -9.17 -4.15
C ILE A 111 17.40 -10.28 -3.82
N VAL A 112 17.75 -11.12 -2.85
CA VAL A 112 16.90 -12.22 -2.39
C VAL A 112 16.55 -12.03 -0.93
N THR A 113 15.28 -12.24 -0.60
CA THR A 113 14.74 -12.39 0.77
C THR A 113 13.96 -13.68 0.89
N VAL A 114 13.88 -14.22 2.10
CA VAL A 114 13.17 -15.47 2.40
C VAL A 114 12.31 -15.28 3.64
N GLU A 115 11.06 -15.70 3.56
CA GLU A 115 10.10 -15.67 4.66
C GLU A 115 9.23 -16.94 4.67
N ASP A 116 8.60 -17.25 5.81
CA ASP A 116 7.64 -18.36 5.86
C ASP A 116 6.46 -18.08 4.91
N PHE A 117 6.00 -19.12 4.22
CA PHE A 117 4.73 -19.03 3.51
C PHE A 117 3.58 -19.14 4.50
N VAL A 118 2.76 -18.10 4.57
CA VAL A 118 1.54 -18.08 5.37
C VAL A 118 0.32 -18.28 4.46
N GLY A 119 -0.57 -19.16 4.89
CA GLY A 119 -1.88 -19.33 4.25
C GLY A 119 -2.95 -18.51 4.98
N GLY A 120 -4.19 -18.57 4.49
CA GLY A 120 -5.31 -17.89 5.14
C GLY A 120 -5.46 -16.42 4.75
N GLU A 121 -4.94 -16.05 3.57
CA GLU A 121 -5.16 -14.73 2.96
C GLU A 121 -6.65 -14.33 3.05
N LEU A 122 -6.90 -13.09 3.45
CA LEU A 122 -8.26 -12.57 3.52
C LEU A 122 -8.78 -12.27 2.12
N LYS A 123 -10.02 -12.66 1.86
CA LYS A 123 -10.66 -12.49 0.54
C LYS A 123 -11.75 -11.43 0.54
N GLU A 124 -12.32 -11.17 1.71
CA GLU A 124 -13.40 -10.21 1.89
C GLU A 124 -13.18 -9.42 3.17
N VAL A 125 -13.53 -8.14 3.11
CA VAL A 125 -13.47 -7.23 4.26
C VAL A 125 -14.90 -6.92 4.73
N ASP A 126 -15.25 -7.44 5.90
CA ASP A 126 -16.46 -7.07 6.63
C ASP A 126 -16.13 -6.01 7.71
N THR A 127 -17.16 -5.53 8.38
CA THR A 127 -17.03 -4.52 9.46
C THR A 127 -16.08 -4.99 10.57
N LYS A 128 -16.13 -6.28 10.95
CA LYS A 128 -15.28 -6.84 11.98
C LYS A 128 -13.83 -6.91 11.54
N THR A 129 -13.60 -7.32 10.31
CA THR A 129 -12.26 -7.36 9.71
C THR A 129 -11.68 -5.96 9.63
N ALA A 130 -12.44 -4.97 9.16
CA ALA A 130 -12.00 -3.57 9.09
C ALA A 130 -11.62 -3.01 10.47
N GLU A 131 -12.43 -3.26 11.50
CA GLU A 131 -12.09 -2.86 12.88
C GLU A 131 -10.78 -3.52 13.35
N GLN A 132 -10.61 -4.82 13.08
CA GLN A 132 -9.39 -5.54 13.43
C GLN A 132 -8.17 -5.04 12.66
N THR A 133 -8.31 -4.69 11.38
CA THR A 133 -7.24 -4.11 10.56
C THR A 133 -6.84 -2.73 11.08
N GLY A 134 -7.81 -1.89 11.44
CA GLY A 134 -7.53 -0.59 12.07
C GLY A 134 -6.74 -0.73 13.37
N ARG A 135 -7.11 -1.67 14.26
CA ARG A 135 -6.34 -1.97 15.49
C ARG A 135 -4.93 -2.47 15.18
N LEU A 136 -4.80 -3.36 14.19
CA LEU A 136 -3.50 -3.87 13.75
C LEU A 136 -2.60 -2.74 13.28
N LEU A 137 -3.09 -1.86 12.40
CA LEU A 137 -2.33 -0.71 11.92
C LEU A 137 -1.90 0.22 13.05
N ALA A 138 -2.81 0.54 13.98
CA ALA A 138 -2.49 1.39 15.13
C ALA A 138 -1.38 0.78 16.02
N ARG A 139 -1.43 -0.54 16.26
CA ARG A 139 -0.38 -1.26 17.00
C ARG A 139 0.96 -1.23 16.27
N MET A 140 0.96 -1.39 14.94
CA MET A 140 2.17 -1.29 14.11
C MET A 140 2.77 0.12 14.20
N HIS A 141 1.95 1.17 14.12
CA HIS A 141 2.37 2.55 14.30
C HIS A 141 2.96 2.81 15.69
N ASN A 142 2.34 2.27 16.74
CA ASN A 142 2.87 2.40 18.11
C ASN A 142 4.24 1.72 18.26
N VAL A 143 4.44 0.55 17.65
CA VAL A 143 5.73 -0.16 17.65
C VAL A 143 6.77 0.67 16.90
N SER A 144 6.44 1.19 15.74
CA SER A 144 7.33 1.99 14.91
C SER A 144 7.80 3.27 15.63
N GLU A 145 6.87 4.04 16.18
CA GLU A 145 7.15 5.27 16.93
C GLU A 145 7.94 4.99 18.21
N THR A 146 7.54 3.98 19.00
CA THR A 146 8.23 3.65 20.27
C THR A 146 9.68 3.25 20.06
N ASN A 147 10.00 2.62 18.93
CA ASN A 147 11.35 2.18 18.61
C ASN A 147 12.11 3.17 17.72
N ASP A 148 11.53 4.33 17.39
CA ASP A 148 12.11 5.32 16.48
C ASP A 148 12.61 4.66 15.18
N PHE A 149 11.75 3.77 14.62
CA PHE A 149 12.15 2.93 13.49
C PHE A 149 11.82 3.59 12.16
N HIS A 150 12.81 3.56 11.24
CA HIS A 150 12.73 4.19 9.93
C HIS A 150 13.06 3.22 8.81
N VAL A 151 12.33 3.38 7.70
CA VAL A 151 12.64 2.77 6.40
C VAL A 151 12.72 3.89 5.38
N GLN A 152 13.92 4.26 4.99
CA GLN A 152 14.16 5.33 4.01
C GLN A 152 13.70 4.89 2.61
N ASN A 153 12.41 4.96 2.39
CA ASN A 153 11.75 4.62 1.15
C ASN A 153 10.49 5.47 0.98
N ASP A 154 10.10 5.75 -0.26
CA ASP A 154 8.84 6.39 -0.56
C ASP A 154 7.67 5.42 -0.34
N VAL A 155 6.60 5.93 0.26
CA VAL A 155 5.35 5.18 0.47
C VAL A 155 4.39 5.41 -0.69
N LEU A 156 3.45 4.47 -0.88
CA LEU A 156 2.40 4.62 -1.89
C LEU A 156 1.52 5.85 -1.66
N PHE A 157 1.33 6.25 -0.39
CA PHE A 157 0.29 7.18 0.01
C PHE A 157 0.87 8.30 0.87
N HIS A 158 1.10 9.46 0.27
CA HIS A 158 1.48 10.67 1.01
C HIS A 158 0.74 11.89 0.43
N PRO A 159 -0.09 12.60 1.22
CA PRO A 159 -0.99 13.63 0.68
C PRO A 159 -0.28 14.87 0.10
N LEU A 160 0.99 15.08 0.46
CA LEU A 160 1.79 16.23 0.01
C LEU A 160 2.83 15.87 -1.06
N LYS A 161 2.87 14.61 -1.49
CA LYS A 161 3.77 14.10 -2.52
C LYS A 161 2.95 13.39 -3.61
N ARG A 162 3.57 13.15 -4.75
CA ARG A 162 2.99 12.24 -5.74
C ARG A 162 2.76 10.86 -5.11
N ASN A 163 1.61 10.28 -5.37
CA ASN A 163 1.21 8.99 -4.82
C ASN A 163 0.30 8.24 -5.80
N ASP A 164 0.02 6.97 -5.51
CA ASP A 164 -0.72 6.09 -6.41
C ASP A 164 -2.24 6.01 -6.10
N LEU A 165 -2.75 6.78 -5.15
CA LEU A 165 -4.19 6.77 -4.80
C LEU A 165 -4.95 8.02 -5.22
N PHE A 166 -4.34 9.20 -5.15
CA PHE A 166 -4.96 10.42 -5.64
C PHE A 166 -3.91 11.38 -6.22
N SER A 167 -4.31 12.18 -7.20
CA SER A 167 -3.40 13.09 -7.88
C SER A 167 -4.12 14.32 -8.41
N PHE A 168 -3.79 15.48 -7.85
CA PHE A 168 -4.17 16.75 -8.47
C PHE A 168 -3.41 16.98 -9.79
N GLU A 169 -2.23 16.42 -9.93
CA GLU A 169 -1.41 16.59 -11.15
C GLU A 169 -2.09 15.96 -12.37
N ASP A 170 -2.72 14.79 -12.20
CA ASP A 170 -3.49 14.14 -13.27
C ASP A 170 -4.70 14.96 -13.73
N PHE A 171 -5.25 15.80 -12.85
CA PHE A 171 -6.23 16.82 -13.24
C PHE A 171 -5.56 18.02 -13.90
N ALA A 172 -4.50 18.55 -13.31
CA ALA A 172 -3.87 19.80 -13.71
C ALA A 172 -3.16 19.71 -15.07
N VAL A 173 -2.66 18.55 -15.49
CA VAL A 173 -2.01 18.34 -16.79
C VAL A 173 -2.95 18.68 -17.97
N HIS A 174 -4.26 18.52 -17.78
CA HIS A 174 -5.29 18.82 -18.79
C HIS A 174 -5.82 20.27 -18.73
N LYS A 175 -5.11 21.18 -18.07
CA LYS A 175 -5.51 22.57 -17.78
C LYS A 175 -6.15 23.29 -18.95
N GLU A 176 -5.53 23.28 -20.12
CA GLU A 176 -6.01 24.08 -21.26
C GLU A 176 -7.34 23.56 -21.79
N TYR A 177 -7.51 22.24 -21.85
CA TYR A 177 -8.77 21.62 -22.24
C TYR A 177 -9.86 21.85 -21.20
N LEU A 178 -9.60 21.63 -19.92
CA LEU A 178 -10.54 21.86 -18.83
C LEU A 178 -11.02 23.31 -18.79
N LYS A 179 -10.14 24.29 -19.00
CA LYS A 179 -10.51 25.71 -19.12
C LYS A 179 -11.36 25.99 -20.35
N SER A 180 -11.13 25.32 -21.46
CA SER A 180 -11.95 25.50 -22.67
C SER A 180 -13.38 24.98 -22.46
N VAL A 181 -13.55 23.95 -21.62
CA VAL A 181 -14.86 23.44 -21.24
C VAL A 181 -15.54 24.37 -20.24
N HIS A 182 -14.86 24.77 -19.14
CA HIS A 182 -15.43 25.69 -18.15
C HIS A 182 -14.35 26.37 -17.27
N ALA A 183 -13.92 27.56 -17.66
CA ALA A 183 -12.81 28.27 -17.02
C ALA A 183 -13.05 28.58 -15.54
N ASP A 184 -14.22 29.09 -15.18
CA ASP A 184 -14.52 29.46 -13.78
C ASP A 184 -14.54 28.25 -12.85
N LEU A 185 -15.07 27.13 -13.34
CA LEU A 185 -15.10 25.89 -12.56
C LEU A 185 -13.68 25.33 -12.36
N TYR A 186 -12.83 25.39 -13.40
CA TYR A 186 -11.42 25.05 -13.28
C TYR A 186 -10.72 25.88 -12.19
N HIS A 187 -10.90 27.21 -12.21
CA HIS A 187 -10.31 28.09 -11.20
C HIS A 187 -10.84 27.79 -9.78
N LYS A 188 -12.15 27.49 -9.67
CA LYS A 188 -12.75 27.08 -8.39
C LYS A 188 -12.12 25.80 -7.84
N ILE A 189 -11.88 24.81 -8.71
CA ILE A 189 -11.21 23.55 -8.33
C ILE A 189 -9.79 23.81 -7.83
N VAL A 190 -8.99 24.60 -8.57
CA VAL A 190 -7.62 24.92 -8.18
C VAL A 190 -7.56 25.63 -6.83
N LEU A 191 -8.44 26.59 -6.59
CA LEU A 191 -8.53 27.32 -5.32
C LEU A 191 -8.98 26.40 -4.19
N GLY A 192 -9.98 25.55 -4.44
CA GLY A 192 -10.45 24.56 -3.48
C GLY A 192 -9.36 23.57 -3.08
N TYR A 193 -8.62 23.03 -4.06
CA TYR A 193 -7.46 22.17 -3.81
C TYR A 193 -6.42 22.85 -2.91
N SER A 194 -6.05 24.11 -3.25
CA SER A 194 -5.06 24.85 -2.47
C SER A 194 -5.51 25.06 -1.02
N HIS A 195 -6.81 25.33 -0.82
CA HIS A 195 -7.37 25.48 0.53
C HIS A 195 -7.35 24.17 1.33
N LEU A 196 -7.75 23.04 0.72
CA LEU A 196 -7.70 21.74 1.38
C LEU A 196 -6.26 21.37 1.75
N LEU A 197 -5.33 21.59 0.82
CA LEU A 197 -3.91 21.27 1.01
C LEU A 197 -3.30 22.10 2.15
N GLU A 198 -3.66 23.38 2.28
CA GLU A 198 -3.20 24.24 3.39
C GLU A 198 -3.59 23.65 4.75
N LYS A 199 -4.81 23.12 4.89
CA LYS A 199 -5.26 22.49 6.12
C LYS A 199 -4.53 21.19 6.40
N VAL A 200 -4.33 20.36 5.38
CA VAL A 200 -3.64 19.07 5.50
C VAL A 200 -2.16 19.27 5.85
N ARG A 201 -1.49 20.29 5.33
CA ARG A 201 -0.10 20.64 5.64
C ARG A 201 0.21 20.88 7.09
N PHE A 202 -0.80 21.02 7.95
CA PHE A 202 -0.58 21.19 9.38
C PHE A 202 0.34 20.11 9.97
N PHE A 203 0.26 18.88 9.45
CA PHE A 203 1.07 17.74 9.90
C PHE A 203 2.35 17.51 9.07
N GLU A 204 2.72 18.44 8.15
CA GLU A 204 3.86 18.28 7.23
C GLU A 204 5.20 18.07 7.95
N ASN A 205 5.34 18.70 9.13
CA ASN A 205 6.57 18.67 9.93
C ASN A 205 6.49 17.73 11.13
N GLU A 206 5.46 16.87 11.21
CA GLU A 206 5.43 15.82 12.23
C GLU A 206 6.49 14.74 11.94
N PRO A 207 6.99 14.09 12.99
CA PRO A 207 7.89 12.96 12.80
C PRO A 207 7.28 11.90 11.89
N GLN A 208 8.10 11.36 11.01
CA GLN A 208 7.74 10.26 10.13
C GLN A 208 8.38 8.99 10.66
N TYR A 209 7.66 7.89 10.62
CA TYR A 209 8.13 6.59 11.06
C TYR A 209 7.78 5.53 10.02
N ALA A 210 8.43 4.38 10.11
CA ALA A 210 8.15 3.27 9.21
C ALA A 210 6.68 2.84 9.30
N VAL A 211 6.02 2.74 8.15
CA VAL A 211 4.68 2.18 7.97
C VAL A 211 4.74 1.01 7.00
N GLN A 212 3.79 0.09 7.06
CA GLN A 212 3.71 -1.00 6.08
C GLN A 212 3.37 -0.46 4.68
N GLY A 213 2.56 0.59 4.61
CA GLY A 213 2.33 1.40 3.42
C GLY A 213 1.33 0.84 2.41
N ASP A 214 0.86 -0.41 2.59
CA ASP A 214 -0.08 -1.07 1.68
C ASP A 214 -0.87 -2.16 2.41
N ILE A 215 -1.52 -1.77 3.53
CA ILE A 215 -2.31 -2.71 4.32
C ILE A 215 -3.67 -2.93 3.65
N SER A 216 -3.84 -4.11 3.04
CA SER A 216 -5.04 -4.48 2.28
C SER A 216 -5.38 -5.94 2.51
N ASP A 217 -6.56 -6.39 2.06
CA ASP A 217 -6.98 -7.79 2.16
C ASP A 217 -5.96 -8.77 1.57
N CYS A 218 -5.36 -8.42 0.44
CA CYS A 218 -4.34 -9.25 -0.22
C CYS A 218 -2.99 -9.31 0.52
N ASN A 219 -2.75 -8.43 1.51
CA ASN A 219 -1.55 -8.39 2.35
C ASN A 219 -1.87 -8.78 3.80
N LEU A 220 -3.09 -9.24 4.07
CA LEU A 220 -3.55 -9.71 5.35
C LEU A 220 -3.86 -11.20 5.30
N TYR A 221 -3.60 -11.88 6.40
CA TYR A 221 -3.98 -13.29 6.57
C TYR A 221 -4.59 -13.53 7.95
N ARG A 222 -5.30 -14.63 8.07
CA ARG A 222 -5.83 -15.08 9.36
C ARG A 222 -5.16 -16.40 9.72
N ASN A 223 -4.45 -16.39 10.84
CA ASN A 223 -3.80 -17.61 11.33
C ASN A 223 -4.84 -18.62 11.89
N ALA A 224 -4.38 -19.82 12.25
CA ALA A 224 -5.22 -20.89 12.76
C ALA A 224 -5.98 -20.52 14.06
N TYR A 225 -5.53 -19.49 14.78
CA TYR A 225 -6.15 -19.01 16.02
C TYR A 225 -7.13 -17.84 15.76
N GLY A 226 -7.30 -17.43 14.49
CA GLY A 226 -8.20 -16.35 14.11
C GLY A 226 -7.59 -14.95 14.24
N THR A 227 -6.29 -14.83 14.57
CA THR A 227 -5.58 -13.56 14.63
C THR A 227 -5.27 -13.07 13.23
N ILE A 228 -5.50 -11.78 12.95
CA ILE A 228 -5.07 -11.14 11.71
C ILE A 228 -3.58 -10.85 11.79
N GLY A 229 -2.84 -11.29 10.77
CA GLY A 229 -1.45 -10.97 10.54
C GLY A 229 -1.28 -10.21 9.24
N VAL A 230 -0.08 -9.65 9.04
CA VAL A 230 0.29 -8.86 7.87
C VAL A 230 1.57 -9.40 7.25
N PHE A 231 1.62 -9.43 5.93
CA PHE A 231 2.81 -9.76 5.15
C PHE A 231 3.01 -8.74 4.02
N ASP A 232 3.99 -8.96 3.18
CA ASP A 232 4.38 -8.08 2.06
C ASP A 232 4.75 -6.65 2.47
N PHE A 233 5.96 -6.50 2.99
CA PHE A 233 6.53 -5.22 3.39
C PHE A 233 7.23 -4.46 2.23
N ASN A 234 6.95 -4.79 0.97
CA ASN A 234 7.60 -4.21 -0.20
C ASN A 234 7.37 -2.71 -0.36
N ARG A 235 6.24 -2.21 0.14
CA ARG A 235 5.86 -0.80 0.09
C ARG A 235 6.12 -0.06 1.39
N CYS A 236 6.79 -0.74 2.34
CA CYS A 236 7.17 -0.12 3.60
C CYS A 236 8.14 1.05 3.36
N GLY A 237 7.87 2.15 4.01
CA GLY A 237 8.64 3.39 3.96
C GLY A 237 8.25 4.31 5.11
N ASP A 238 8.81 5.54 5.17
CA ASP A 238 8.52 6.49 6.23
C ASP A 238 7.33 7.38 5.88
N ASN A 239 6.39 7.55 6.82
CA ASN A 239 5.24 8.43 6.68
C ASN A 239 4.86 9.08 8.01
N VAL A 240 4.10 10.17 7.92
CA VAL A 240 3.34 10.70 9.05
C VAL A 240 2.23 9.71 9.38
N LEU A 241 2.23 9.18 10.60
CA LEU A 241 1.33 8.07 11.00
C LEU A 241 -0.15 8.43 10.84
N TYR A 242 -0.51 9.69 11.04
CA TYR A 242 -1.87 10.18 10.80
C TYR A 242 -2.28 10.10 9.33
N TYR A 243 -1.40 10.50 8.42
CA TYR A 243 -1.68 10.41 6.98
C TYR A 243 -1.86 8.95 6.56
N ASP A 244 -0.97 8.08 6.99
CA ASP A 244 -1.08 6.65 6.68
C ASP A 244 -2.39 6.07 7.21
N ALA A 245 -2.76 6.36 8.47
CA ALA A 245 -3.99 5.85 9.06
C ALA A 245 -5.25 6.23 8.27
N VAL A 246 -5.39 7.50 7.87
CA VAL A 246 -6.56 7.95 7.09
C VAL A 246 -6.54 7.38 5.68
N MET A 247 -5.37 7.34 5.04
CA MET A 247 -5.23 6.80 3.69
C MET A 247 -5.57 5.32 3.63
N GLN A 248 -5.05 4.51 4.56
CA GLN A 248 -5.34 3.08 4.63
C GLN A 248 -6.82 2.82 4.92
N ALA A 249 -7.45 3.63 5.78
CA ALA A 249 -8.88 3.50 6.07
C ALA A 249 -9.75 3.77 4.83
N VAL A 250 -9.42 4.83 4.06
CA VAL A 250 -10.13 5.15 2.81
C VAL A 250 -9.86 4.09 1.74
N PHE A 251 -8.62 3.59 1.64
CA PHE A 251 -8.26 2.54 0.71
C PHE A 251 -9.05 1.26 1.00
N GLU A 252 -9.06 0.78 2.25
CA GLU A 252 -9.81 -0.42 2.64
C GLU A 252 -11.32 -0.25 2.44
N ALA A 253 -11.84 0.97 2.57
CA ALA A 253 -13.26 1.25 2.36
C ALA A 253 -13.69 1.34 0.89
N ARG A 254 -12.75 1.42 -0.07
CA ARG A 254 -13.07 1.65 -1.50
C ARG A 254 -12.62 0.57 -2.46
N LEU A 255 -11.55 -0.15 -2.15
CA LEU A 255 -10.87 -1.01 -3.13
C LEU A 255 -10.87 -2.50 -2.78
N MET A 256 -11.54 -2.91 -1.69
CA MET A 256 -11.59 -4.31 -1.28
C MET A 256 -12.78 -5.04 -1.85
N ILE A 257 -12.81 -6.35 -1.67
CA ILE A 257 -13.99 -7.19 -1.90
C ILE A 257 -14.82 -7.19 -0.62
N TYR A 258 -16.13 -6.99 -0.74
CA TYR A 258 -17.03 -6.87 0.40
C TYR A 258 -18.16 -7.88 0.31
N PRO A 259 -18.68 -8.36 1.47
CA PRO A 259 -19.93 -9.10 1.53
C PRO A 259 -21.08 -8.35 0.83
N LYS A 260 -22.00 -9.09 0.23
CA LYS A 260 -23.10 -8.53 -0.58
C LYS A 260 -23.95 -7.50 0.18
N GLU A 261 -24.08 -7.67 1.48
CA GLU A 261 -24.88 -6.83 2.36
C GLU A 261 -24.34 -5.39 2.46
N ILE A 262 -23.03 -5.23 2.36
CA ILE A 262 -22.37 -3.93 2.45
C ILE A 262 -21.80 -3.43 1.12
N ALA A 263 -21.75 -4.28 0.09
CA ALA A 263 -21.14 -3.95 -1.21
C ALA A 263 -21.79 -2.74 -1.93
N LYS A 264 -23.03 -2.35 -1.56
CA LYS A 264 -23.72 -1.19 -2.15
C LYS A 264 -23.19 0.15 -1.62
N ALA A 265 -22.70 0.18 -0.40
CA ALA A 265 -22.16 1.37 0.25
C ALA A 265 -21.07 0.98 1.26
N PRO A 266 -19.96 0.36 0.82
CA PRO A 266 -18.94 -0.18 1.71
C PRO A 266 -18.31 0.92 2.56
N GLU A 267 -18.06 2.09 1.99
CA GLU A 267 -17.44 3.20 2.69
C GLU A 267 -18.23 3.66 3.92
N ALA A 268 -19.58 3.59 3.87
CA ALA A 268 -20.43 3.98 4.99
C ALA A 268 -20.29 3.08 6.24
N VAL A 269 -19.76 1.87 6.08
CA VAL A 269 -19.59 0.89 7.18
C VAL A 269 -18.13 0.53 7.44
N ILE A 270 -17.31 0.40 6.42
CA ILE A 270 -15.90 -0.02 6.54
C ILE A 270 -15.04 1.12 7.09
N LEU A 271 -15.17 2.35 6.55
CA LEU A 271 -14.40 3.49 7.03
C LEU A 271 -14.61 3.78 8.53
N PRO A 272 -15.85 3.86 9.05
CA PRO A 272 -16.07 3.99 10.50
C PRO A 272 -15.48 2.85 11.32
N ALA A 273 -15.65 1.62 10.88
CA ALA A 273 -15.14 0.45 11.60
C ALA A 273 -13.62 0.46 11.71
N PHE A 274 -12.93 0.73 10.61
CA PHE A 274 -11.47 0.84 10.59
C PHE A 274 -10.96 1.95 11.52
N LEU A 275 -11.51 3.17 11.37
CA LEU A 275 -11.10 4.32 12.20
C LEU A 275 -11.41 4.12 13.68
N THR A 276 -12.54 3.48 14.01
CA THR A 276 -12.87 3.09 15.39
C THR A 276 -11.84 2.11 15.94
N GLY A 277 -11.49 1.07 15.18
CA GLY A 277 -10.48 0.11 15.58
C GLY A 277 -9.11 0.76 15.80
N TYR A 278 -8.70 1.64 14.88
CA TYR A 278 -7.46 2.40 15.03
C TYR A 278 -7.48 3.29 16.29
N HIS A 279 -8.56 4.05 16.49
CA HIS A 279 -8.73 4.96 17.62
C HIS A 279 -8.66 4.26 18.99
N GLN A 280 -9.12 3.02 19.08
CA GLN A 280 -9.08 2.25 20.33
C GLN A 280 -7.66 1.92 20.78
N GLU A 281 -6.73 1.70 19.86
CA GLU A 281 -5.32 1.37 20.16
C GLU A 281 -4.40 2.62 20.11
N ARG A 282 -4.76 3.61 19.28
CA ARG A 282 -4.06 4.87 19.12
C ARG A 282 -5.09 6.00 18.92
N PRO A 283 -5.49 6.66 20.02
CA PRO A 283 -6.49 7.71 19.97
C PRO A 283 -6.06 8.88 19.06
N PHE A 284 -6.95 9.29 18.16
CA PHE A 284 -6.76 10.51 17.39
C PHE A 284 -6.83 11.73 18.31
N THR A 285 -5.94 12.68 18.10
CA THR A 285 -5.99 13.98 18.78
C THR A 285 -7.13 14.84 18.25
N ASP A 286 -7.56 15.83 19.03
CA ASP A 286 -8.59 16.80 18.60
C ASP A 286 -8.22 17.46 17.26
N ARG A 287 -6.92 17.74 17.07
CA ARG A 287 -6.43 18.35 15.83
C ARG A 287 -6.49 17.40 14.63
N GLN A 288 -6.22 16.13 14.82
CA GLN A 288 -6.38 15.10 13.78
C GLN A 288 -7.85 14.95 13.38
N ILE A 289 -8.74 14.94 14.35
CA ILE A 289 -10.19 14.91 14.11
C ILE A 289 -10.65 16.17 13.35
N GLU A 290 -10.15 17.37 13.72
CA GLU A 290 -10.47 18.63 13.04
C GLU A 290 -9.98 18.67 11.58
N VAL A 291 -8.82 18.07 11.27
CA VAL A 291 -8.21 18.07 9.93
C VAL A 291 -8.75 16.94 9.04
N PHE A 292 -9.30 15.88 9.62
CA PHE A 292 -9.81 14.73 8.86
C PHE A 292 -10.74 15.12 7.69
N PRO A 293 -11.73 16.00 7.84
CA PRO A 293 -12.63 16.38 6.73
C PRO A 293 -11.87 16.87 5.49
N TYR A 294 -10.81 17.64 5.71
CA TYR A 294 -10.02 18.23 4.62
C TYR A 294 -9.15 17.19 3.91
N LEU A 295 -8.53 16.29 4.67
CA LEU A 295 -7.74 15.19 4.11
C LEU A 295 -8.65 14.22 3.34
N TYR A 296 -9.78 13.85 3.91
CA TYR A 296 -10.78 13.02 3.25
C TYR A 296 -11.30 13.65 1.94
N ALA A 297 -11.64 14.95 1.96
CA ALA A 297 -12.10 15.67 0.78
C ALA A 297 -11.02 15.75 -0.31
N LEU A 298 -9.75 15.96 0.09
CA LEU A 298 -8.60 15.96 -0.82
C LEU A 298 -8.44 14.62 -1.52
N ILE A 299 -8.42 13.51 -0.77
CA ILE A 299 -8.34 12.16 -1.31
C ILE A 299 -9.51 11.89 -2.26
N SER A 300 -10.73 12.21 -1.81
CA SER A 300 -11.96 11.89 -2.55
C SER A 300 -12.10 12.67 -3.84
N ALA A 301 -11.68 13.95 -3.86
CA ALA A 301 -11.82 14.82 -5.03
C ALA A 301 -10.92 14.37 -6.19
N PHE A 302 -9.74 13.80 -5.88
CA PHE A 302 -8.74 13.46 -6.88
C PHE A 302 -8.36 11.97 -6.86
N TRP A 303 -9.30 11.11 -6.48
CA TRP A 303 -9.12 9.67 -6.42
C TRP A 303 -8.74 9.09 -7.79
N LEU A 304 -7.56 8.43 -7.90
CA LEU A 304 -7.00 8.04 -9.18
C LEU A 304 -7.86 7.04 -9.96
N PHE A 305 -8.60 6.18 -9.26
CA PHE A 305 -9.53 5.29 -9.95
C PHE A 305 -10.54 6.07 -10.79
N ASP A 306 -11.09 7.16 -10.25
CA ASP A 306 -12.04 8.04 -10.94
C ASP A 306 -11.37 8.99 -11.93
N MET A 307 -10.15 9.43 -11.61
CA MET A 307 -9.40 10.34 -12.48
C MET A 307 -8.85 9.63 -13.72
N ARG A 308 -8.42 8.37 -13.61
CA ARG A 308 -7.57 7.73 -14.62
C ARG A 308 -7.95 6.29 -14.99
N TRP A 309 -8.31 5.45 -14.03
CA TRP A 309 -8.33 4.00 -14.23
C TRP A 309 -9.70 3.40 -14.54
N SER A 310 -10.79 4.06 -14.17
CA SER A 310 -12.12 3.55 -14.49
C SER A 310 -12.49 3.80 -15.95
N GLU A 311 -13.37 2.97 -16.50
CA GLU A 311 -13.94 3.13 -17.85
C GLU A 311 -14.62 4.49 -18.02
N HIS A 312 -15.16 5.06 -16.94
CA HIS A 312 -15.82 6.37 -16.93
C HIS A 312 -14.96 7.48 -16.30
N SER A 313 -13.63 7.31 -16.29
CA SER A 313 -12.72 8.28 -15.68
C SER A 313 -12.71 9.63 -16.40
N LEU A 314 -12.23 10.67 -15.69
CA LEU A 314 -12.02 11.99 -16.28
C LEU A 314 -11.06 11.90 -17.47
N ALA A 315 -9.98 11.13 -17.37
CA ALA A 315 -9.00 10.96 -18.45
C ALA A 315 -9.67 10.39 -19.71
N ASN A 316 -10.51 9.37 -19.57
CA ASN A 316 -11.24 8.78 -20.69
C ASN A 316 -12.23 9.77 -21.34
N ALA A 317 -12.96 10.55 -20.53
CA ALA A 317 -13.84 11.60 -21.03
C ALA A 317 -13.07 12.69 -21.82
N ILE A 318 -11.88 13.06 -21.38
CA ILE A 318 -11.00 14.00 -22.09
C ILE A 318 -10.49 13.39 -23.41
N GLU A 319 -10.07 12.15 -23.39
CA GLU A 319 -9.56 11.44 -24.58
C GLU A 319 -10.63 11.30 -25.67
N GLN A 320 -11.89 11.09 -25.25
CA GLN A 320 -13.04 11.04 -26.15
C GLN A 320 -13.56 12.43 -26.58
N ALA A 321 -12.97 13.50 -26.05
CA ALA A 321 -13.44 14.88 -26.22
C ALA A 321 -14.91 15.11 -25.83
N ASP A 322 -15.41 14.35 -24.84
CA ASP A 322 -16.77 14.47 -24.32
C ASP A 322 -16.84 15.63 -23.29
N ALA A 323 -17.15 16.82 -23.80
CA ALA A 323 -17.20 18.04 -23.01
C ALA A 323 -18.28 17.98 -21.89
N ASP A 324 -19.40 17.28 -22.10
CA ASP A 324 -20.47 17.14 -21.12
C ASP A 324 -20.04 16.22 -19.97
N ALA A 325 -19.40 15.09 -20.27
CA ALA A 325 -18.84 14.21 -19.26
C ALA A 325 -17.73 14.91 -18.46
N VAL A 326 -16.83 15.64 -19.11
CA VAL A 326 -15.80 16.44 -18.46
C VAL A 326 -16.40 17.51 -17.54
N LEU A 327 -17.43 18.24 -18.00
CA LEU A 327 -18.12 19.22 -17.18
C LEU A 327 -18.78 18.58 -15.94
N ASN A 328 -19.37 17.41 -16.09
CA ASN A 328 -19.96 16.66 -14.97
C ASN A 328 -18.88 16.24 -13.97
N TRP A 329 -17.72 15.75 -14.43
CA TRP A 329 -16.58 15.46 -13.57
C TRP A 329 -16.08 16.70 -12.80
N MET A 330 -15.94 17.85 -13.47
CA MET A 330 -15.52 19.08 -12.80
C MET A 330 -16.51 19.50 -11.70
N LYS A 331 -17.83 19.35 -11.94
CA LYS A 331 -18.85 19.59 -10.91
C LYS A 331 -18.74 18.61 -9.76
N GLU A 332 -18.53 17.33 -10.06
CA GLU A 332 -18.36 16.27 -9.05
C GLU A 332 -17.13 16.51 -8.18
N ILE A 333 -15.99 16.88 -8.75
CA ILE A 333 -14.79 17.27 -8.00
C ILE A 333 -15.11 18.44 -7.03
N CYS A 334 -15.83 19.48 -7.50
CA CYS A 334 -16.27 20.57 -6.63
C CYS A 334 -17.16 20.11 -5.48
N ASN A 335 -18.09 19.18 -5.75
CA ASN A 335 -18.98 18.62 -4.73
C ASN A 335 -18.19 17.84 -3.67
N ARG A 336 -17.26 17.00 -4.11
CA ARG A 336 -16.40 16.21 -3.22
C ARG A 336 -15.49 17.09 -2.36
N MET A 337 -14.92 18.15 -2.92
CA MET A 337 -14.13 19.14 -2.14
C MET A 337 -14.98 19.91 -1.13
N ALA A 338 -16.26 20.11 -1.40
CA ALA A 338 -17.18 20.80 -0.49
C ALA A 338 -17.77 19.85 0.58
N TYR A 339 -17.68 18.54 0.39
CA TYR A 339 -18.15 17.56 1.35
C TYR A 339 -17.08 17.31 2.42
N LEU A 340 -17.31 17.86 3.61
CA LEU A 340 -16.41 17.83 4.75
C LEU A 340 -17.06 17.04 5.91
N PRO A 341 -17.07 15.70 5.83
CA PRO A 341 -17.69 14.89 6.87
C PRO A 341 -16.88 14.92 8.17
N SER A 342 -17.56 14.82 9.30
CA SER A 342 -16.86 14.56 10.57
C SER A 342 -16.15 13.20 10.52
N MET A 343 -15.04 13.08 11.26
CA MET A 343 -14.39 11.77 11.42
C MET A 343 -15.38 10.79 12.06
N PRO A 344 -15.68 9.66 11.42
CA PRO A 344 -16.66 8.72 11.94
C PRO A 344 -15.99 7.76 12.94
N LEU A 345 -16.02 8.14 14.22
CA LEU A 345 -15.48 7.38 15.35
C LEU A 345 -16.59 6.74 16.16
#